data_daf5674b6228092d1451a33da55ca2fe
#
_entry.id   daf5674b6228092d1451a33da55ca2fe
#
_cell.length_a   1.000
_cell.length_b   1.000
_cell.length_c   1.000
_cell.angle_alpha   90.00
_cell.angle_beta   90.00
_cell.angle_gamma   90.00
#
_symmetry.space_group_name_H-M   'P 1'
#
loop_
_entity.id
_entity.type
_entity.pdbx_description
1 polymer ?
#
loop_
_entity_poly.entity_id
_entity_poly.type
_entity_poly.pdbx_seq_one_letter_code
_entity_poly.pdbx_strand_id
1 'polypeptide(L)'
;RCLIIVEPHHSFFYHSLYTFDWESFLERFTRGGKAIQFVFDRNPIDISLRTSRCLRFSAPHYVEGMTVINTYEDSLLINASNLFMEESRFINAGMGFFLDECDMMYNAYNNLCGYVGSYYKRRNCFDNKPVFVVGSGPSLDESIESIRTNKEKAIIISCGSALGILLD
;
A
#
# COMPACT_ATOMS: atom_id res chain seq x y z
N ARG A 1 2.45 -15.46 -8.80
CA ARG A 1 2.95 -16.18 -7.61
C ARG A 1 4.38 -15.71 -7.32
N CYS A 2 4.73 -15.53 -6.05
CA CYS A 2 6.05 -15.09 -5.61
C CYS A 2 6.60 -16.07 -4.56
N LEU A 3 7.90 -16.33 -4.62
CA LEU A 3 8.65 -17.00 -3.57
C LEU A 3 9.56 -15.95 -2.92
N ILE A 4 9.48 -15.83 -1.60
CA ILE A 4 10.37 -14.97 -0.82
C ILE A 4 11.25 -15.89 0.01
N ILE A 5 12.55 -15.80 -0.20
CA ILE A 5 13.56 -16.57 0.54
C ILE A 5 14.20 -15.62 1.55
N VAL A 6 14.04 -15.94 2.82
CA VAL A 6 14.60 -15.16 3.92
C VAL A 6 15.73 -15.94 4.54
N GLU A 7 16.96 -15.39 4.54
CA GLU A 7 18.13 -16.03 5.12
C GLU A 7 18.97 -15.00 5.89
N PRO A 8 18.94 -15.04 7.24
CA PRO A 8 19.70 -14.12 8.06
C PRO A 8 21.20 -14.46 8.12
N HIS A 9 21.55 -15.73 7.86
CA HIS A 9 22.93 -16.22 7.94
C HIS A 9 23.52 -16.34 6.54
N HIS A 10 24.23 -15.32 6.08
CA HIS A 10 24.83 -15.28 4.76
C HIS A 10 25.70 -16.51 4.45
N SER A 11 26.35 -17.10 5.47
CA SER A 11 27.15 -18.33 5.30
C SER A 11 26.31 -19.51 4.78
N PHE A 12 25.05 -19.64 5.22
CA PHE A 12 24.18 -20.72 4.73
C PHE A 12 23.83 -20.51 3.25
N PHE A 13 23.54 -19.27 2.87
CA PHE A 13 23.33 -18.97 1.46
C PHE A 13 24.59 -19.21 0.62
N TYR A 14 25.76 -18.80 1.10
CA TYR A 14 27.01 -19.06 0.39
C TYR A 14 27.28 -20.56 0.23
N HIS A 15 27.03 -21.38 1.23
CA HIS A 15 27.13 -22.82 1.10
C HIS A 15 26.17 -23.39 0.06
N SER A 16 24.96 -22.86 -0.02
CA SER A 16 23.98 -23.30 -1.00
C SER A 16 24.41 -23.04 -2.44
N LEU A 17 25.24 -22.03 -2.71
CA LEU A 17 25.77 -21.76 -4.05
C LEU A 17 26.66 -22.90 -4.59
N TYR A 18 27.24 -23.73 -3.71
CA TYR A 18 28.07 -24.87 -4.08
C TYR A 18 27.31 -26.19 -4.12
N THR A 19 26.15 -26.26 -3.47
CA THR A 19 25.40 -27.51 -3.27
C THR A 19 24.07 -27.57 -3.99
N PHE A 20 23.58 -26.44 -4.47
CA PHE A 20 22.29 -26.33 -5.12
C PHE A 20 22.39 -25.62 -6.47
N ASP A 21 21.71 -26.15 -7.47
CA ASP A 21 21.66 -25.57 -8.82
C ASP A 21 20.69 -24.38 -8.86
N TRP A 22 21.17 -23.23 -8.42
CA TRP A 22 20.42 -21.97 -8.42
C TRP A 22 20.05 -21.51 -9.83
N GLU A 23 20.90 -21.77 -10.83
CA GLU A 23 20.65 -21.34 -12.20
C GLU A 23 19.39 -22.00 -12.77
N SER A 24 19.35 -23.33 -12.77
CA SER A 24 18.16 -24.09 -13.21
C SER A 24 16.91 -23.75 -12.39
N PHE A 25 17.08 -23.50 -11.10
CA PHE A 25 15.96 -23.15 -10.22
C PHE A 25 15.36 -21.77 -10.59
N LEU A 26 16.21 -20.75 -10.75
CA LEU A 26 15.80 -19.40 -11.12
C LEU A 26 15.17 -19.38 -12.52
N GLU A 27 15.73 -20.08 -13.47
CA GLU A 27 15.18 -20.20 -14.81
C GLU A 27 13.75 -20.76 -14.82
N ARG A 28 13.46 -21.79 -14.03
CA ARG A 28 12.11 -22.38 -13.93
C ARG A 28 11.10 -21.37 -13.42
N PHE A 29 11.47 -20.52 -12.46
CA PHE A 29 10.59 -19.47 -11.96
C PHE A 29 10.36 -18.38 -13.00
N THR A 30 11.42 -17.91 -13.63
CA THR A 30 11.38 -16.84 -14.64
C THR A 30 10.54 -17.26 -15.85
N ARG A 31 10.76 -18.45 -16.37
CA ARG A 31 9.95 -19.00 -17.48
C ARG A 31 8.48 -19.16 -17.13
N GLY A 32 8.16 -19.42 -15.86
CA GLY A 32 6.79 -19.54 -15.38
C GLY A 32 6.10 -18.21 -15.04
N GLY A 33 6.73 -17.06 -15.30
CA GLY A 33 6.20 -15.74 -14.94
C GLY A 33 6.06 -15.55 -13.42
N LYS A 34 6.89 -16.23 -12.62
CA LYS A 34 6.88 -16.17 -11.16
C LYS A 34 8.05 -15.33 -10.67
N ALA A 35 7.86 -14.61 -9.57
CA ALA A 35 8.91 -13.81 -8.96
C ALA A 35 9.61 -14.59 -7.84
N ILE A 36 10.94 -14.42 -7.74
CA ILE A 36 11.72 -14.83 -6.56
C ILE A 36 12.33 -13.57 -5.98
N GLN A 37 12.22 -13.42 -4.67
CA GLN A 37 12.81 -12.34 -3.91
C GLN A 37 13.67 -12.92 -2.80
N PHE A 38 14.80 -12.26 -2.53
CA PHE A 38 15.72 -12.65 -1.46
C PHE A 38 15.76 -11.54 -0.41
N VAL A 39 15.67 -11.92 0.85
CA VAL A 39 15.79 -11.02 1.99
C VAL A 39 16.94 -11.51 2.85
N PHE A 40 18.02 -10.73 2.89
CA PHE A 40 19.20 -10.97 3.70
C PHE A 40 19.30 -9.85 4.73
N ASP A 41 19.04 -10.16 5.98
CA ASP A 41 19.20 -9.21 7.08
C ASP A 41 19.35 -9.98 8.40
N ARG A 42 19.93 -9.34 9.42
CA ARG A 42 20.10 -9.91 10.77
C ARG A 42 19.20 -9.25 11.82
N ASN A 43 18.42 -8.26 11.41
CA ASN A 43 17.46 -7.61 12.29
C ASN A 43 16.04 -8.12 11.98
N PRO A 44 15.31 -8.68 12.95
CA PRO A 44 13.95 -9.19 12.73
C PRO A 44 12.99 -8.14 12.17
N ILE A 45 13.13 -6.87 12.58
CA ILE A 45 12.28 -5.76 12.11
C ILE A 45 12.56 -5.49 10.61
N ASP A 46 13.84 -5.41 10.23
CA ASP A 46 14.22 -5.16 8.85
C ASP A 46 13.85 -6.32 7.93
N ILE A 47 13.96 -7.57 8.41
CA ILE A 47 13.45 -8.76 7.71
C ILE A 47 11.95 -8.62 7.46
N SER A 48 11.17 -8.31 8.51
CA SER A 48 9.72 -8.15 8.40
C SER A 48 9.35 -7.07 7.38
N LEU A 49 9.94 -5.88 7.49
CA LEU A 49 9.69 -4.75 6.60
C LEU A 49 10.05 -5.04 5.14
N ARG A 50 11.20 -5.69 4.91
CA ARG A 50 11.65 -6.06 3.55
C ARG A 50 10.75 -7.13 2.95
N THR A 51 10.36 -8.13 3.75
CA THR A 51 9.43 -9.19 3.33
C THR A 51 8.07 -8.61 2.97
N SER A 52 7.53 -7.72 3.80
CA SER A 52 6.29 -6.98 3.54
C SER A 52 6.37 -6.15 2.25
N ARG A 53 7.50 -5.49 2.02
CA ARG A 53 7.74 -4.75 0.77
C ARG A 53 7.77 -5.67 -0.45
N CYS A 54 8.49 -6.78 -0.37
CA CYS A 54 8.51 -7.78 -1.45
C CYS A 54 7.12 -8.29 -1.79
N LEU A 55 6.31 -8.57 -0.75
CA LEU A 55 4.94 -9.03 -0.92
C LEU A 55 4.06 -7.98 -1.61
N ARG A 56 4.11 -6.72 -1.16
CA ARG A 56 3.34 -5.62 -1.75
C ARG A 56 3.64 -5.42 -3.24
N PHE A 57 4.90 -5.57 -3.65
CA PHE A 57 5.28 -5.39 -5.05
C PHE A 57 5.03 -6.62 -5.93
N SER A 58 5.16 -7.83 -5.37
CA SER A 58 5.17 -9.05 -6.17
C SER A 58 3.85 -9.81 -6.15
N ALA A 59 3.10 -9.78 -5.06
CA ALA A 59 1.90 -10.58 -4.89
C ALA A 59 0.96 -10.03 -3.81
N PRO A 60 0.49 -8.78 -3.91
CA PRO A 60 -0.29 -8.15 -2.85
C PRO A 60 -1.62 -8.88 -2.56
N HIS A 61 -2.23 -9.50 -3.56
CA HIS A 61 -3.54 -10.16 -3.43
C HIS A 61 -3.49 -11.57 -2.81
N TYR A 62 -2.31 -12.07 -2.43
CA TYR A 62 -2.15 -13.45 -1.94
C TYR A 62 -1.74 -13.54 -0.47
N VAL A 63 -1.93 -12.48 0.30
CA VAL A 63 -1.55 -12.48 1.73
C VAL A 63 -2.27 -13.59 2.50
N GLU A 64 -3.56 -13.82 2.24
CA GLU A 64 -4.34 -14.87 2.90
C GLU A 64 -3.96 -16.30 2.45
N GLY A 65 -3.46 -16.43 1.22
CA GLY A 65 -3.01 -17.71 0.66
C GLY A 65 -1.51 -17.96 0.83
N MET A 66 -0.84 -17.19 1.65
CA MET A 66 0.60 -17.32 1.90
C MET A 66 0.89 -18.51 2.82
N THR A 67 1.90 -19.29 2.45
CA THR A 67 2.45 -20.35 3.30
C THR A 67 3.85 -19.95 3.74
N VAL A 68 4.08 -19.92 5.05
CA VAL A 68 5.40 -19.72 5.65
C VAL A 68 6.00 -21.08 6.01
N ILE A 69 7.19 -21.38 5.52
CA ILE A 69 7.90 -22.61 5.78
C ILE A 69 9.22 -22.28 6.48
N ASN A 70 9.35 -22.71 7.73
CA ASN A 70 10.60 -22.63 8.46
C ASN A 70 11.40 -23.92 8.21
N THR A 71 12.57 -23.78 7.62
CA THR A 71 13.44 -24.91 7.27
C THR A 71 14.37 -25.30 8.42
N TYR A 72 14.58 -24.42 9.38
CA TYR A 72 15.34 -24.65 10.61
C TYR A 72 14.86 -23.73 11.72
N GLU A 73 15.16 -24.10 12.96
CA GLU A 73 14.79 -23.31 14.13
C GLU A 73 15.84 -22.21 14.39
N ASP A 74 15.39 -20.97 14.34
CA ASP A 74 16.19 -19.78 14.65
C ASP A 74 15.26 -18.73 15.31
N SER A 75 15.66 -18.25 16.48
CA SER A 75 14.90 -17.26 17.22
C SER A 75 14.70 -15.94 16.47
N LEU A 76 15.66 -15.56 15.63
CA LEU A 76 15.60 -14.37 14.79
C LEU A 76 14.50 -14.54 13.71
N LEU A 77 14.47 -15.70 13.03
CA LEU A 77 13.45 -16.01 12.04
C LEU A 77 12.05 -16.12 12.66
N ILE A 78 11.93 -16.73 13.84
CA ILE A 78 10.67 -16.81 14.57
C ILE A 78 10.15 -15.39 14.90
N ASN A 79 11.01 -14.54 15.43
CA ASN A 79 10.65 -13.16 15.75
C ASN A 79 10.28 -12.36 14.50
N ALA A 80 11.06 -12.47 13.43
CA ALA A 80 10.75 -11.83 12.16
C ALA A 80 9.42 -12.30 11.55
N SER A 81 9.13 -13.60 11.65
CA SER A 81 7.87 -14.18 11.19
C SER A 81 6.67 -13.64 11.99
N ASN A 82 6.78 -13.54 13.31
CA ASN A 82 5.73 -12.97 14.15
C ASN A 82 5.45 -11.50 13.79
N LEU A 83 6.49 -10.68 13.67
CA LEU A 83 6.36 -9.29 13.25
C LEU A 83 5.74 -9.18 11.86
N PHE A 84 6.17 -10.02 10.94
CA PHE A 84 5.61 -10.05 9.58
C PHE A 84 4.12 -10.45 9.57
N MET A 85 3.71 -11.41 10.39
CA MET A 85 2.30 -11.80 10.52
C MET A 85 1.43 -10.67 11.08
N GLU A 86 1.95 -9.86 12.01
CA GLU A 86 1.27 -8.66 12.48
C GLU A 86 1.14 -7.61 11.36
N GLU A 87 2.23 -7.31 10.67
CA GLU A 87 2.26 -6.40 9.51
C GLU A 87 1.32 -6.85 8.39
N SER A 88 1.23 -8.16 8.12
CA SER A 88 0.39 -8.71 7.07
C SER A 88 -1.09 -8.40 7.25
N ARG A 89 -1.57 -8.28 8.49
CA ARG A 89 -2.95 -7.87 8.80
C ARG A 89 -3.24 -6.45 8.32
N PHE A 90 -2.27 -5.54 8.45
CA PHE A 90 -2.39 -4.18 7.95
C PHE A 90 -2.32 -4.10 6.42
N ILE A 91 -1.54 -4.99 5.80
CA ILE A 91 -1.49 -5.09 4.34
C ILE A 91 -2.87 -5.51 3.82
N ASN A 92 -3.50 -6.52 4.40
CA ASN A 92 -4.84 -6.96 4.04
C ASN A 92 -5.88 -5.86 4.24
N ALA A 93 -5.87 -5.20 5.40
CA ALA A 93 -6.80 -4.12 5.69
C ALA A 93 -6.65 -2.91 4.74
N GLY A 94 -5.42 -2.66 4.26
CA GLY A 94 -5.13 -1.55 3.35
C GLY A 94 -5.36 -1.82 1.86
N MET A 95 -5.62 -3.09 1.49
CA MET A 95 -5.81 -3.47 0.08
C MET A 95 -7.26 -3.31 -0.41
N GLY A 96 -8.22 -3.08 0.52
CA GLY A 96 -9.63 -3.03 0.18
C GLY A 96 -10.21 -4.40 -0.21
N PHE A 97 -11.51 -4.42 -0.42
CA PHE A 97 -12.18 -5.59 -0.99
C PHE A 97 -12.10 -5.53 -2.52
N PHE A 98 -12.12 -6.69 -3.17
CA PHE A 98 -12.09 -6.76 -4.64
C PHE A 98 -13.21 -5.93 -5.29
N LEU A 99 -14.38 -5.86 -4.66
CA LEU A 99 -15.49 -5.04 -5.15
C LEU A 99 -15.18 -3.55 -5.10
N ASP A 100 -14.51 -3.07 -4.04
CA ASP A 100 -14.09 -1.66 -3.92
C ASP A 100 -13.09 -1.29 -5.02
N GLU A 101 -12.16 -2.19 -5.35
CA GLU A 101 -11.23 -1.99 -6.46
C GLU A 101 -11.96 -1.94 -7.81
N CYS A 102 -12.96 -2.79 -8.02
CA CYS A 102 -13.81 -2.75 -9.22
C CYS A 102 -14.56 -1.43 -9.32
N ASP A 103 -15.14 -0.96 -8.21
CA ASP A 103 -15.85 0.31 -8.16
C ASP A 103 -14.91 1.50 -8.40
N MET A 104 -13.70 1.48 -7.85
CA MET A 104 -12.69 2.50 -8.13
C MET A 104 -12.30 2.53 -9.60
N MET A 105 -12.08 1.38 -10.23
CA MET A 105 -11.79 1.29 -11.67
C MET A 105 -12.96 1.79 -12.53
N TYR A 106 -14.19 1.41 -12.17
CA TYR A 106 -15.40 1.85 -12.87
C TYR A 106 -15.59 3.37 -12.75
N ASN A 107 -15.41 3.93 -11.55
CA ASN A 107 -15.49 5.37 -11.33
C ASN A 107 -14.39 6.12 -12.08
N ALA A 108 -13.16 5.61 -12.08
CA ALA A 108 -12.06 6.19 -12.85
C ALA A 108 -12.35 6.19 -14.37
N TYR A 109 -12.89 5.07 -14.89
CA TYR A 109 -13.29 4.98 -16.29
C TYR A 109 -14.39 5.98 -16.64
N ASN A 110 -15.45 6.07 -15.85
CA ASN A 110 -16.54 7.03 -16.07
C ASN A 110 -16.05 8.48 -16.00
N ASN A 111 -15.15 8.79 -15.08
CA ASN A 111 -14.56 10.12 -14.97
C ASN A 111 -13.70 10.45 -16.20
N LEU A 112 -12.95 9.50 -16.73
CA LEU A 112 -12.16 9.70 -17.95
C LEU A 112 -13.05 9.86 -19.19
N CYS A 113 -14.16 9.14 -19.27
CA CYS A 113 -15.07 9.22 -20.42
C CYS A 113 -16.01 10.41 -20.35
N GLY A 114 -16.42 10.83 -19.16
CA GLY A 114 -17.46 11.86 -18.96
C GLY A 114 -16.92 13.24 -18.55
N TYR A 115 -15.69 13.32 -18.10
CA TYR A 115 -15.16 14.54 -17.51
C TYR A 115 -13.91 15.01 -18.26
N VAL A 116 -14.01 16.08 -19.00
CA VAL A 116 -12.85 16.85 -19.45
C VAL A 116 -12.35 17.66 -18.25
N GLY A 117 -11.73 16.96 -17.31
CA GLY A 117 -11.20 17.57 -16.09
C GLY A 117 -10.09 18.56 -16.39
N SER A 118 -10.24 19.77 -15.90
CA SER A 118 -9.13 20.72 -15.89
C SER A 118 -8.09 20.25 -14.88
N TYR A 119 -6.94 19.86 -15.33
CA TYR A 119 -5.79 19.70 -14.45
C TYR A 119 -5.48 21.05 -13.81
N TYR A 120 -5.47 21.09 -12.50
CA TYR A 120 -4.97 22.25 -11.78
C TYR A 120 -3.47 22.38 -12.04
N LYS A 121 -3.12 23.19 -13.03
CA LYS A 121 -1.74 23.59 -13.23
C LYS A 121 -1.36 24.47 -12.03
N ARG A 122 -0.33 24.07 -11.28
CA ARG A 122 0.20 24.83 -10.16
C ARG A 122 0.40 26.29 -10.60
N ARG A 123 -0.50 27.18 -10.21
CA ARG A 123 -0.33 28.61 -10.37
C ARG A 123 0.49 29.11 -9.19
N ASN A 124 1.57 29.83 -9.46
CA ASN A 124 2.45 30.42 -8.43
C ASN A 124 1.83 31.61 -7.68
N CYS A 125 0.54 31.87 -7.85
CA CYS A 125 -0.19 32.94 -7.19
C CYS A 125 -1.29 32.32 -6.34
N PHE A 126 -0.94 31.92 -5.12
CA PHE A 126 -1.92 31.85 -4.06
C PHE A 126 -2.15 33.30 -3.64
N ASP A 127 -3.29 33.89 -4.05
CA ASP A 127 -3.86 35.02 -3.36
C ASP A 127 -3.86 34.60 -1.89
N ASN A 128 -3.35 35.41 -0.96
CA ASN A 128 -3.25 35.14 0.48
C ASN A 128 -4.60 34.81 1.13
N LYS A 129 -5.42 33.98 0.48
CA LYS A 129 -6.71 33.55 0.97
C LYS A 129 -6.53 32.38 1.92
N PRO A 130 -7.20 32.38 3.05
CA PRO A 130 -7.21 31.23 3.95
C PRO A 130 -7.81 30.01 3.26
N VAL A 131 -7.35 28.82 3.63
CA VAL A 131 -7.86 27.55 3.13
C VAL A 131 -8.60 26.84 4.25
N PHE A 132 -9.87 26.49 4.01
CA PHE A 132 -10.69 25.68 4.90
C PHE A 132 -10.76 24.25 4.37
N VAL A 133 -10.29 23.29 5.15
CA VAL A 133 -10.46 21.87 4.86
C VAL A 133 -11.66 21.40 5.68
N VAL A 134 -12.72 20.99 5.00
CA VAL A 134 -14.02 20.68 5.62
C VAL A 134 -14.31 19.20 5.54
N GLY A 135 -14.42 18.55 6.69
CA GLY A 135 -14.87 17.16 6.85
C GLY A 135 -16.31 17.07 7.32
N SER A 136 -16.92 15.91 7.19
CA SER A 136 -18.34 15.63 7.58
C SER A 136 -18.51 15.29 9.07
N GLY A 137 -17.76 15.93 9.96
CA GLY A 137 -17.90 15.75 11.41
C GLY A 137 -19.10 16.52 11.98
N PRO A 138 -19.55 16.18 13.22
CA PRO A 138 -20.68 16.87 13.87
C PRO A 138 -20.50 18.38 14.03
N SER A 139 -19.25 18.84 14.15
CA SER A 139 -18.92 20.28 14.24
C SER A 139 -19.18 21.05 12.93
N LEU A 140 -19.44 20.36 11.81
CA LEU A 140 -19.77 21.03 10.55
C LEU A 140 -21.10 21.78 10.66
N ASP A 141 -22.09 21.20 11.33
CA ASP A 141 -23.41 21.83 11.50
C ASP A 141 -23.30 23.17 12.21
N GLU A 142 -22.41 23.28 13.20
CA GLU A 142 -22.18 24.54 13.92
C GLU A 142 -21.36 25.55 13.10
N SER A 143 -20.58 25.10 12.17
CA SER A 143 -19.63 25.92 11.40
C SER A 143 -20.15 26.34 10.02
N ILE A 144 -21.27 25.76 9.56
CA ILE A 144 -21.74 25.91 8.17
C ILE A 144 -22.06 27.36 7.81
N GLU A 145 -22.67 28.11 8.73
CA GLU A 145 -23.00 29.52 8.51
C GLU A 145 -21.73 30.40 8.41
N SER A 146 -20.70 30.08 9.20
CA SER A 146 -19.41 30.77 9.12
C SER A 146 -18.70 30.50 7.80
N ILE A 147 -18.80 29.26 7.30
CA ILE A 147 -18.24 28.86 5.99
C ILE A 147 -19.01 29.59 4.88
N ARG A 148 -20.33 29.59 4.93
CA ARG A 148 -21.19 30.24 3.94
C ARG A 148 -20.92 31.74 3.85
N THR A 149 -20.76 32.40 4.98
CA THR A 149 -20.47 33.85 5.04
C THR A 149 -19.10 34.20 4.46
N ASN A 150 -18.12 33.29 4.55
CA ASN A 150 -16.74 33.54 4.14
C ASN A 150 -16.34 32.82 2.86
N LYS A 151 -17.27 32.17 2.13
CA LYS A 151 -16.96 31.38 0.93
C LYS A 151 -16.21 32.15 -0.16
N GLU A 152 -16.47 33.45 -0.32
CA GLU A 152 -15.80 34.29 -1.32
C GLU A 152 -14.39 34.73 -0.89
N LYS A 153 -14.09 34.67 0.42
CA LYS A 153 -12.84 35.12 1.01
C LYS A 153 -11.85 34.00 1.27
N ALA A 154 -12.26 32.75 1.10
CA ALA A 154 -11.49 31.56 1.40
C ALA A 154 -11.51 30.56 0.24
N ILE A 155 -10.55 29.64 0.23
CA ILE A 155 -10.58 28.45 -0.60
C ILE A 155 -11.17 27.32 0.26
N ILE A 156 -12.26 26.70 -0.19
CA ILE A 156 -12.90 25.60 0.54
C ILE A 156 -12.54 24.29 -0.14
N ILE A 157 -11.93 23.38 0.61
CA ILE A 157 -11.63 22.02 0.18
C ILE A 157 -12.56 21.09 0.95
N SER A 158 -13.51 20.50 0.26
CA SER A 158 -14.45 19.54 0.85
C SER A 158 -13.89 18.13 0.81
N CYS A 159 -14.02 17.40 1.91
CA CYS A 159 -13.69 15.99 2.01
C CYS A 159 -14.96 15.13 1.83
N GLY A 160 -14.98 14.28 0.80
CA GLY A 160 -16.00 13.24 0.61
C GLY A 160 -17.45 13.70 0.83
N SER A 161 -18.09 13.14 1.84
CA SER A 161 -19.51 13.37 2.17
C SER A 161 -19.88 14.79 2.62
N ALA A 162 -18.91 15.62 2.99
CA ALA A 162 -19.15 17.02 3.33
C ALA A 162 -19.58 17.86 2.10
N LEU A 163 -19.25 17.40 0.88
CA LEU A 163 -19.55 18.14 -0.34
C LEU A 163 -21.06 18.35 -0.53
N GLY A 164 -21.88 17.33 -0.29
CA GLY A 164 -23.34 17.44 -0.40
C GLY A 164 -23.90 18.54 0.50
N ILE A 165 -23.46 18.57 1.76
CA ILE A 165 -23.92 19.56 2.76
C ILE A 165 -23.49 20.98 2.40
N LEU A 166 -22.34 21.15 1.73
CA LEU A 166 -21.80 22.46 1.35
C LEU A 166 -22.42 23.02 0.06
N LEU A 167 -23.05 22.17 -0.76
CA LEU A 167 -23.71 22.58 -2.02
C LEU A 167 -25.17 22.98 -1.84
N ASP A 168 -25.81 22.55 -0.73
CA ASP A 168 -27.14 22.95 -0.31
C ASP A 168 -27.12 24.35 0.36
#